data_ee751d70708bdfa9d669be856a8c9099
#
_entry.id   ee751d70708bdfa9d669be856a8c9099
#
_cell.length_a   1.000
_cell.length_b   1.000
_cell.length_c   1.000
_cell.angle_alpha   90.00
_cell.angle_beta   90.00
_cell.angle_gamma   90.00
#
_symmetry.space_group_name_H-M   'P 1'
#
loop_
_entity.id
_entity.type
_entity.pdbx_description
1 polymer ?
#
loop_
_entity_poly.entity_id
_entity_poly.type
_entity_poly.pdbx_seq_one_letter_code
_entity_poly.pdbx_strand_id
1 'polypeptide(L)'
;MAHPVPMVEIWRGPLAESVHSGHAVICDERGAIREAWGDPDALILPRSSSKMIQALPMVESGAAADLSAEQLALSCASHNGAPEHTARVSAWMTEMGLGDDDFRCGPHMPMGEAARNEMIRTGETPCQVHNNCSGKHAGFLTLTRHMGAGAEYIDPDHPVQRACLQAFEEVTEETSPGFGIDGCSVPNHACTVHGMGRAMARYAAAQEGADARQTAMVRLWQAMVAHPDLVAGDGRACTELMRACSEPVALKTGAEGFFVAILPRRGLGVALKVIDGAARGADCAIASILVRLGVLDADHPAARRFRNATIRNWRDIETGMVKPAATLA
;
A
#
# COMPACT_ATOMS: atom_id res chain seq x y z
N MET A 1 -16.14 -17.05 15.07
CA MET A 1 -15.25 -16.00 14.56
C MET A 1 -14.24 -15.66 15.65
N ALA A 2 -12.95 -15.72 15.34
CA ALA A 2 -11.93 -15.29 16.29
C ALA A 2 -12.04 -13.77 16.50
N HIS A 3 -11.73 -13.30 17.70
CA HIS A 3 -11.78 -11.86 18.00
C HIS A 3 -10.46 -11.17 17.60
N PRO A 4 -10.47 -9.86 17.31
CA PRO A 4 -9.24 -9.11 17.14
C PRO A 4 -8.37 -9.20 18.40
N VAL A 5 -7.07 -9.35 18.22
CA VAL A 5 -6.11 -9.43 19.33
C VAL A 5 -5.36 -8.12 19.51
N PRO A 6 -4.89 -7.79 20.73
CA PRO A 6 -3.98 -6.66 20.95
C PRO A 6 -2.76 -6.77 20.04
N MET A 7 -2.48 -5.74 19.25
CA MET A 7 -1.32 -5.68 18.38
C MET A 7 -0.31 -4.62 18.81
N VAL A 8 -0.81 -3.47 19.27
CA VAL A 8 0.02 -2.34 19.62
C VAL A 8 -0.55 -1.64 20.85
N GLU A 9 0.32 -1.26 21.77
CA GLU A 9 -0.01 -0.56 22.99
C GLU A 9 0.55 0.85 22.99
N ILE A 10 -0.23 1.79 23.48
CA ILE A 10 0.18 3.17 23.73
C ILE A 10 0.35 3.33 25.25
N TRP A 11 1.54 3.62 25.65
CA TRP A 11 1.89 3.78 27.07
C TRP A 11 2.07 5.26 27.40
N ARG A 12 1.62 5.64 28.60
CA ARG A 12 1.90 6.95 29.18
C ARG A 12 2.52 6.74 30.57
N GLY A 13 3.80 7.04 30.68
CA GLY A 13 4.56 6.64 31.86
C GLY A 13 4.41 5.13 32.09
N PRO A 14 4.01 4.67 33.28
CA PRO A 14 3.89 3.24 33.60
C PRO A 14 2.54 2.60 33.21
N LEU A 15 1.62 3.35 32.59
CA LEU A 15 0.25 2.90 32.32
C LEU A 15 0.01 2.70 30.81
N ALA A 16 -0.62 1.58 30.45
CA ALA A 16 -1.18 1.39 29.13
C ALA A 16 -2.43 2.26 28.98
N GLU A 17 -2.32 3.32 28.16
CA GLU A 17 -3.39 4.32 27.94
C GLU A 17 -4.41 3.85 26.90
N SER A 18 -3.95 3.18 25.86
CA SER A 18 -4.82 2.62 24.81
C SER A 18 -4.17 1.42 24.11
N VAL A 19 -4.99 0.61 23.42
CA VAL A 19 -4.57 -0.57 22.70
C VAL A 19 -5.20 -0.56 21.31
N HIS A 20 -4.37 -0.75 20.28
CA HIS A 20 -4.81 -1.02 18.92
C HIS A 20 -4.89 -2.53 18.72
N SER A 21 -6.10 -3.05 18.49
CA SER A 21 -6.35 -4.46 18.22
C SER A 21 -6.56 -4.72 16.73
N GLY A 22 -6.28 -5.94 16.29
CA GLY A 22 -6.42 -6.23 14.86
C GLY A 22 -6.26 -7.71 14.53
N HIS A 23 -6.10 -7.94 13.24
CA HIS A 23 -5.88 -9.24 12.62
C HIS A 23 -4.63 -9.17 11.75
N ALA A 24 -3.87 -10.26 11.66
CA ALA A 24 -2.77 -10.37 10.72
C ALA A 24 -2.55 -11.83 10.31
N VAL A 25 -1.98 -12.01 9.12
CA VAL A 25 -1.54 -13.31 8.62
C VAL A 25 -0.17 -13.20 7.97
N ILE A 26 0.59 -14.28 8.06
CA ILE A 26 1.75 -14.56 7.23
C ILE A 26 1.41 -15.81 6.42
N CYS A 27 1.44 -15.70 5.09
CA CYS A 27 1.17 -16.80 4.17
C CYS A 27 2.46 -17.22 3.45
N ASP A 28 2.59 -18.52 3.16
CA ASP A 28 3.67 -19.07 2.36
C ASP A 28 3.35 -19.03 0.84
N GLU A 29 4.29 -19.48 0.03
CA GLU A 29 4.21 -19.50 -1.44
C GLU A 29 3.01 -20.26 -1.99
N ARG A 30 2.38 -21.12 -1.19
CA ARG A 30 1.16 -21.86 -1.55
C ARG A 30 -0.10 -21.17 -1.10
N GLY A 31 0.04 -19.99 -0.44
CA GLY A 31 -1.06 -19.25 0.15
C GLY A 31 -1.55 -19.82 1.48
N ALA A 32 -0.86 -20.82 2.04
CA ALA A 32 -1.21 -21.39 3.34
C ALA A 32 -0.75 -20.47 4.48
N ILE A 33 -1.59 -20.35 5.52
CA ILE A 33 -1.26 -19.55 6.70
C ILE A 33 -0.15 -20.25 7.48
N ARG A 34 0.98 -19.58 7.66
CA ARG A 34 2.07 -19.97 8.54
C ARG A 34 1.87 -19.45 9.96
N GLU A 35 1.38 -18.25 10.08
CA GLU A 35 1.12 -17.61 11.37
C GLU A 35 -0.08 -16.67 11.22
N ALA A 36 -0.91 -16.60 12.25
CA ALA A 36 -2.06 -15.72 12.28
C ALA A 36 -2.26 -15.11 13.67
N TRP A 37 -2.77 -13.89 13.68
CA TRP A 37 -3.22 -13.14 14.85
C TRP A 37 -4.67 -12.71 14.63
N GLY A 38 -5.52 -13.01 15.58
CA GLY A 38 -6.95 -12.73 15.47
C GLY A 38 -7.65 -13.62 14.44
N ASP A 39 -8.56 -13.05 13.68
CA ASP A 39 -9.39 -13.75 12.68
C ASP A 39 -8.83 -13.57 11.27
N PRO A 40 -8.26 -14.61 10.65
CA PRO A 40 -7.77 -14.53 9.27
C PRO A 40 -8.92 -14.39 8.24
N ASP A 41 -10.13 -14.83 8.59
CA ASP A 41 -11.31 -14.77 7.73
C ASP A 41 -12.09 -13.45 7.89
N ALA A 42 -11.57 -12.52 8.71
CA ALA A 42 -12.18 -11.21 8.87
C ALA A 42 -12.26 -10.49 7.51
N LEU A 43 -13.47 -10.08 7.14
CA LEU A 43 -13.71 -9.35 5.88
C LEU A 43 -13.18 -7.92 6.00
N ILE A 44 -12.46 -7.49 4.98
CA ILE A 44 -11.82 -6.18 4.92
C ILE A 44 -11.98 -5.51 3.55
N LEU A 45 -11.81 -4.20 3.55
CA LEU A 45 -11.54 -3.42 2.35
C LEU A 45 -10.04 -3.05 2.37
N PRO A 46 -9.20 -3.60 1.47
CA PRO A 46 -7.74 -3.41 1.53
C PRO A 46 -7.32 -1.99 1.17
N ARG A 47 -8.20 -1.21 0.57
CA ARG A 47 -7.93 0.16 0.18
C ARG A 47 -6.65 0.25 -0.68
N SER A 48 -5.83 1.23 -0.45
CA SER A 48 -4.58 1.43 -1.22
C SER A 48 -3.56 0.28 -1.11
N SER A 49 -3.76 -0.70 -0.21
CA SER A 49 -2.89 -1.89 -0.15
C SER A 49 -3.09 -2.87 -1.30
N SER A 50 -4.15 -2.72 -2.11
CA SER A 50 -4.39 -3.52 -3.31
C SER A 50 -3.84 -2.90 -4.61
N LYS A 51 -3.14 -1.76 -4.55
CA LYS A 51 -2.76 -1.02 -5.77
C LYS A 51 -1.85 -1.80 -6.71
N MET A 52 -0.94 -2.63 -6.21
CA MET A 52 -0.13 -3.50 -7.06
C MET A 52 -1.01 -4.52 -7.80
N ILE A 53 -2.12 -4.98 -7.18
CA ILE A 53 -3.09 -5.87 -7.85
C ILE A 53 -3.87 -5.09 -8.91
N GLN A 54 -4.28 -3.85 -8.62
CA GLN A 54 -4.95 -2.98 -9.58
C GLN A 54 -4.07 -2.62 -10.79
N ALA A 55 -2.73 -2.64 -10.62
CA ALA A 55 -1.77 -2.40 -11.70
C ALA A 55 -1.48 -3.66 -12.55
N LEU A 56 -1.84 -4.87 -12.09
CA LEU A 56 -1.59 -6.12 -12.84
C LEU A 56 -2.12 -6.08 -14.26
N PRO A 57 -3.40 -5.76 -14.52
CA PRO A 57 -3.96 -5.80 -15.87
C PRO A 57 -3.21 -4.91 -16.86
N MET A 58 -2.68 -3.76 -16.40
CA MET A 58 -1.88 -2.87 -17.24
C MET A 58 -0.57 -3.55 -17.68
N VAL A 59 0.07 -4.29 -16.78
CA VAL A 59 1.36 -4.93 -17.08
C VAL A 59 1.15 -6.24 -17.88
N GLU A 60 0.16 -7.04 -17.51
CA GLU A 60 -0.18 -8.31 -18.16
C GLU A 60 -0.63 -8.16 -19.63
N SER A 61 -1.40 -7.10 -19.89
CA SER A 61 -1.89 -6.83 -21.25
C SER A 61 -0.81 -6.33 -22.23
N GLY A 62 0.37 -6.00 -21.73
CA GLY A 62 1.42 -5.35 -22.52
C GLY A 62 1.28 -3.82 -22.59
N ALA A 63 0.24 -3.20 -22.03
CA ALA A 63 0.07 -1.74 -21.99
C ALA A 63 1.25 -1.02 -21.31
N ALA A 64 1.97 -1.71 -20.44
CA ALA A 64 3.13 -1.21 -19.71
C ALA A 64 4.47 -1.62 -20.34
N ALA A 65 4.52 -2.00 -21.63
CA ALA A 65 5.75 -2.48 -22.26
C ALA A 65 6.88 -1.44 -22.19
N ASP A 66 6.55 -0.18 -22.45
CA ASP A 66 7.50 0.94 -22.49
C ASP A 66 7.56 1.75 -21.19
N LEU A 67 6.82 1.37 -20.16
CA LEU A 67 6.82 2.09 -18.88
C LEU A 67 8.10 1.82 -18.09
N SER A 68 8.66 2.88 -17.53
CA SER A 68 9.81 2.84 -16.63
C SER A 68 9.46 2.22 -15.27
N ALA A 69 10.47 1.81 -14.51
CA ALA A 69 10.30 1.36 -13.13
C ALA A 69 9.67 2.45 -12.22
N GLU A 70 9.98 3.73 -12.46
CA GLU A 70 9.36 4.85 -11.74
C GLU A 70 7.84 4.93 -12.00
N GLN A 71 7.40 4.80 -13.25
CA GLN A 71 5.97 4.80 -13.60
C GLN A 71 5.25 3.57 -13.00
N LEU A 72 5.89 2.40 -13.01
CA LEU A 72 5.34 1.21 -12.34
C LEU A 72 5.25 1.38 -10.82
N ALA A 73 6.25 1.96 -10.16
CA ALA A 73 6.18 2.29 -8.74
C ALA A 73 5.05 3.29 -8.43
N LEU A 74 4.91 4.34 -9.24
CA LEU A 74 3.84 5.32 -9.13
C LEU A 74 2.45 4.71 -9.34
N SER A 75 2.30 3.69 -10.21
CA SER A 75 1.03 2.98 -10.36
C SER A 75 0.58 2.25 -9.08
N CYS A 76 1.53 1.88 -8.22
CA CYS A 76 1.29 1.27 -6.91
C CYS A 76 1.23 2.28 -5.76
N ALA A 77 1.43 3.58 -6.03
CA ALA A 77 1.68 4.61 -5.01
C ALA A 77 0.44 5.10 -4.26
N SER A 78 0.67 5.47 -3.02
CA SER A 78 -0.14 6.46 -2.29
C SER A 78 0.81 7.57 -1.85
N HIS A 79 1.25 8.36 -2.82
CA HIS A 79 2.35 9.30 -2.65
C HIS A 79 1.98 10.55 -1.86
N ASN A 80 2.99 11.26 -1.39
CA ASN A 80 2.83 12.48 -0.61
C ASN A 80 2.30 13.69 -1.41
N GLY A 81 2.23 13.61 -2.75
CA GLY A 81 1.87 14.74 -3.61
C GLY A 81 2.96 15.82 -3.65
N ALA A 82 4.19 15.46 -3.30
CA ALA A 82 5.35 16.35 -3.38
C ALA A 82 5.81 16.54 -4.84
N PRO A 83 6.63 17.59 -5.15
CA PRO A 83 7.04 17.89 -6.51
C PRO A 83 7.65 16.73 -7.30
N GLU A 84 8.42 15.87 -6.62
CA GLU A 84 9.01 14.67 -7.22
C GLU A 84 7.97 13.67 -7.72
N HIS A 85 6.79 13.61 -7.11
CA HIS A 85 5.69 12.76 -7.54
C HIS A 85 4.89 13.43 -8.65
N THR A 86 4.45 14.67 -8.40
CA THR A 86 3.56 15.39 -9.32
C THR A 86 4.22 15.66 -10.66
N ALA A 87 5.53 16.01 -10.67
CA ALA A 87 6.28 16.23 -11.91
C ALA A 87 6.36 14.96 -12.78
N ARG A 88 6.63 13.79 -12.15
CA ARG A 88 6.69 12.51 -12.88
C ARG A 88 5.32 12.07 -13.40
N VAL A 89 4.28 12.23 -12.60
CA VAL A 89 2.92 11.90 -13.04
C VAL A 89 2.48 12.84 -14.17
N SER A 90 2.77 14.15 -14.08
CA SER A 90 2.46 15.10 -15.14
C SER A 90 3.23 14.80 -16.44
N ALA A 91 4.51 14.42 -16.32
CA ALA A 91 5.29 14.01 -17.49
C ALA A 91 4.68 12.76 -18.14
N TRP A 92 4.31 11.74 -17.36
CA TRP A 92 3.66 10.53 -17.85
C TRP A 92 2.34 10.84 -18.56
N MET A 93 1.50 11.73 -18.01
CA MET A 93 0.28 12.18 -18.66
C MET A 93 0.57 12.90 -19.97
N THR A 94 1.59 13.77 -20.01
CA THR A 94 2.01 14.49 -21.22
C THR A 94 2.50 13.54 -22.32
N GLU A 95 3.26 12.50 -21.98
CA GLU A 95 3.68 11.43 -22.92
C GLU A 95 2.50 10.72 -23.56
N MET A 96 1.39 10.61 -22.83
CA MET A 96 0.13 10.09 -23.36
C MET A 96 -0.70 11.12 -24.14
N GLY A 97 -0.30 12.39 -24.20
CA GLY A 97 -1.11 13.49 -24.76
C GLY A 97 -2.34 13.81 -23.91
N LEU A 98 -2.30 13.56 -22.59
CA LEU A 98 -3.35 13.79 -21.61
C LEU A 98 -2.95 14.88 -20.63
N GLY A 99 -3.93 15.42 -19.87
CA GLY A 99 -3.75 16.46 -18.88
C GLY A 99 -4.50 16.18 -17.57
N ASP A 100 -4.55 17.18 -16.69
CA ASP A 100 -5.20 17.05 -15.37
C ASP A 100 -6.71 16.76 -15.49
N ASP A 101 -7.38 17.30 -16.53
CA ASP A 101 -8.82 17.10 -16.76
C ASP A 101 -9.20 15.66 -17.16
N ASP A 102 -8.23 14.85 -17.58
CA ASP A 102 -8.44 13.45 -17.93
C ASP A 102 -8.52 12.54 -16.68
N PHE A 103 -7.98 12.98 -15.55
CA PHE A 103 -8.12 12.26 -14.30
C PHE A 103 -9.56 12.22 -13.77
N ARG A 104 -9.85 11.23 -12.93
CA ARG A 104 -11.13 11.05 -12.22
C ARG A 104 -10.94 10.86 -10.72
N CYS A 105 -9.74 11.14 -10.19
CA CYS A 105 -9.46 10.93 -8.77
C CYS A 105 -9.92 12.07 -7.86
N GLY A 106 -10.21 13.23 -8.44
CA GLY A 106 -10.49 14.46 -7.70
C GLY A 106 -9.23 15.10 -7.10
N PRO A 107 -9.19 16.41 -6.94
CA PRO A 107 -8.08 17.12 -6.32
C PRO A 107 -8.10 16.95 -4.79
N HIS A 108 -6.93 16.90 -4.17
CA HIS A 108 -6.78 17.10 -2.73
C HIS A 108 -5.42 17.72 -2.40
N MET A 109 -5.34 18.34 -1.23
CA MET A 109 -4.08 18.91 -0.74
C MET A 109 -2.99 17.82 -0.63
N PRO A 110 -1.73 18.12 -0.96
CA PRO A 110 -0.63 17.19 -0.76
C PRO A 110 -0.64 16.61 0.67
N MET A 111 -0.38 15.30 0.78
CA MET A 111 -0.25 14.65 2.08
C MET A 111 1.08 15.00 2.76
N GLY A 112 2.13 15.26 1.97
CA GLY A 112 3.42 15.73 2.46
C GLY A 112 3.32 17.11 3.07
N GLU A 113 3.76 17.26 4.31
CA GLU A 113 3.63 18.52 5.07
C GLU A 113 4.33 19.68 4.37
N ALA A 114 5.55 19.49 3.89
CA ALA A 114 6.32 20.54 3.22
C ALA A 114 5.61 21.02 1.94
N ALA A 115 5.15 20.09 1.09
CA ALA A 115 4.43 20.44 -0.15
C ALA A 115 3.10 21.13 0.15
N ARG A 116 2.37 20.66 1.16
CA ARG A 116 1.11 21.30 1.61
C ARG A 116 1.34 22.71 2.12
N ASN A 117 2.33 22.90 2.98
CA ASN A 117 2.64 24.21 3.56
C ASN A 117 3.11 25.20 2.48
N GLU A 118 3.88 24.73 1.49
CA GLU A 118 4.29 25.57 0.37
C GLU A 118 3.09 25.98 -0.48
N MET A 119 2.19 25.07 -0.81
CA MET A 119 0.97 25.37 -1.56
C MET A 119 0.07 26.38 -0.84
N ILE A 120 -0.06 26.25 0.50
CA ILE A 120 -0.79 27.22 1.32
C ILE A 120 -0.09 28.60 1.28
N ARG A 121 1.25 28.62 1.37
CA ARG A 121 2.04 29.87 1.37
C ARG A 121 1.95 30.60 0.03
N THR A 122 1.92 29.87 -1.09
CA THR A 122 1.83 30.44 -2.44
C THR A 122 0.40 30.78 -2.86
N GLY A 123 -0.61 30.30 -2.12
CA GLY A 123 -2.03 30.45 -2.48
C GLY A 123 -2.46 29.58 -3.66
N GLU A 124 -1.68 28.56 -4.00
CA GLU A 124 -2.01 27.63 -5.06
C GLU A 124 -3.18 26.72 -4.66
N THR A 125 -4.02 26.39 -5.65
CA THR A 125 -5.12 25.43 -5.48
C THR A 125 -4.67 24.05 -5.96
N PRO A 126 -4.91 22.98 -5.18
CA PRO A 126 -4.55 21.63 -5.61
C PRO A 126 -5.38 21.22 -6.83
N CYS A 127 -4.75 20.54 -7.78
CA CYS A 127 -5.38 19.86 -8.90
C CYS A 127 -5.29 18.34 -8.74
N GLN A 128 -5.81 17.58 -9.69
CA GLN A 128 -5.93 16.12 -9.55
C GLN A 128 -4.56 15.40 -9.49
N VAL A 129 -3.52 15.98 -10.11
CA VAL A 129 -2.17 15.41 -10.03
C VAL A 129 -1.62 15.36 -8.60
N HIS A 130 -2.11 16.24 -7.69
CA HIS A 130 -1.73 16.24 -6.27
C HIS A 130 -2.41 15.14 -5.46
N ASN A 131 -3.47 14.51 -6.01
CA ASN A 131 -4.09 13.36 -5.36
C ASN A 131 -3.07 12.24 -5.18
N ASN A 132 -3.00 11.67 -3.98
CA ASN A 132 -2.06 10.59 -3.66
C ASN A 132 -2.20 9.34 -4.53
N CYS A 133 -3.29 9.24 -5.27
CA CYS A 133 -3.58 8.15 -6.20
C CYS A 133 -3.31 8.51 -7.66
N SER A 134 -2.84 9.73 -7.99
CA SER A 134 -2.73 10.19 -9.38
C SER A 134 -1.83 9.27 -10.23
N GLY A 135 -0.75 8.72 -9.66
CA GLY A 135 0.08 7.72 -10.35
C GLY A 135 -0.69 6.44 -10.71
N LYS A 136 -1.53 5.92 -9.79
CA LYS A 136 -2.44 4.79 -10.09
C LYS A 136 -3.42 5.15 -11.22
N HIS A 137 -3.97 6.36 -11.20
CA HIS A 137 -4.90 6.82 -12.22
C HIS A 137 -4.21 7.02 -13.58
N ALA A 138 -2.96 7.45 -13.63
CA ALA A 138 -2.16 7.45 -14.84
C ALA A 138 -1.99 6.02 -15.39
N GLY A 139 -1.78 5.03 -14.52
CA GLY A 139 -1.78 3.61 -14.89
C GLY A 139 -3.12 3.14 -15.47
N PHE A 140 -4.25 3.52 -14.88
CA PHE A 140 -5.58 3.22 -15.42
C PHE A 140 -5.81 3.88 -16.79
N LEU A 141 -5.38 5.11 -16.99
CA LEU A 141 -5.47 5.80 -18.28
C LEU A 141 -4.59 5.14 -19.33
N THR A 142 -3.40 4.65 -18.95
CA THR A 142 -2.54 3.85 -19.82
C THR A 142 -3.27 2.60 -20.31
N LEU A 143 -3.89 1.86 -19.39
CA LEU A 143 -4.67 0.66 -19.72
C LEU A 143 -5.94 0.99 -20.53
N THR A 144 -6.66 2.06 -20.18
CA THR A 144 -7.84 2.55 -20.92
C THR A 144 -7.51 2.79 -22.39
N ARG A 145 -6.41 3.48 -22.66
CA ARG A 145 -5.95 3.73 -24.04
C ARG A 145 -5.57 2.45 -24.77
N HIS A 146 -4.87 1.56 -24.11
CA HIS A 146 -4.49 0.26 -24.67
C HIS A 146 -5.72 -0.57 -25.07
N MET A 147 -6.76 -0.54 -24.24
CA MET A 147 -8.04 -1.21 -24.50
C MET A 147 -8.94 -0.49 -25.50
N GLY A 148 -8.64 0.75 -25.87
CA GLY A 148 -9.54 1.59 -26.68
C GLY A 148 -10.87 1.86 -25.98
N ALA A 149 -10.89 1.93 -24.66
CA ALA A 149 -12.08 2.07 -23.84
C ALA A 149 -12.44 3.55 -23.58
N GLY A 150 -13.64 3.80 -23.02
CA GLY A 150 -14.14 5.16 -22.75
C GLY A 150 -13.40 5.86 -21.60
N ALA A 151 -13.67 7.16 -21.44
CA ALA A 151 -12.94 8.00 -20.47
C ALA A 151 -13.33 7.79 -19.00
N GLU A 152 -14.50 7.18 -18.73
CA GLU A 152 -15.00 7.00 -17.36
C GLU A 152 -14.46 5.71 -16.71
N TYR A 153 -13.14 5.56 -16.69
CA TYR A 153 -12.42 4.39 -16.22
C TYR A 153 -12.62 4.04 -14.74
N ILE A 154 -13.31 4.90 -13.99
CA ILE A 154 -13.68 4.68 -12.58
C ILE A 154 -15.00 3.92 -12.43
N ASP A 155 -15.82 3.84 -13.47
CA ASP A 155 -17.09 3.11 -13.45
C ASP A 155 -16.82 1.62 -13.15
N PRO A 156 -17.52 1.00 -12.18
CA PRO A 156 -17.34 -0.42 -11.87
C PRO A 156 -17.52 -1.36 -13.08
N ASP A 157 -18.36 -0.98 -14.04
CA ASP A 157 -18.60 -1.74 -15.25
C ASP A 157 -17.62 -1.45 -16.40
N HIS A 158 -16.73 -0.48 -16.23
CA HIS A 158 -15.71 -0.17 -17.22
C HIS A 158 -14.74 -1.34 -17.40
N PRO A 159 -14.25 -1.61 -18.64
CA PRO A 159 -13.32 -2.72 -18.91
C PRO A 159 -12.08 -2.75 -17.98
N VAL A 160 -11.51 -1.59 -17.64
CA VAL A 160 -10.39 -1.47 -16.71
C VAL A 160 -10.75 -1.98 -15.30
N GLN A 161 -11.93 -1.57 -14.77
CA GLN A 161 -12.33 -1.99 -13.41
C GLN A 161 -12.73 -3.46 -13.37
N ARG A 162 -13.34 -3.98 -14.43
CA ARG A 162 -13.60 -5.42 -14.56
C ARG A 162 -12.31 -6.24 -14.59
N ALA A 163 -11.30 -5.78 -15.34
CA ALA A 163 -9.99 -6.43 -15.33
C ALA A 163 -9.31 -6.37 -13.96
N CYS A 164 -9.44 -5.25 -13.23
CA CYS A 164 -8.95 -5.13 -11.85
C CYS A 164 -9.67 -6.08 -10.89
N LEU A 165 -11.00 -6.21 -10.99
CA LEU A 165 -11.78 -7.16 -10.20
C LEU A 165 -11.34 -8.59 -10.47
N GLN A 166 -11.24 -8.97 -11.76
CA GLN A 166 -10.80 -10.30 -12.15
C GLN A 166 -9.41 -10.61 -11.58
N ALA A 167 -8.44 -9.71 -11.77
CA ALA A 167 -7.10 -9.89 -11.21
C ALA A 167 -7.13 -10.01 -9.68
N PHE A 168 -7.97 -9.21 -9.00
CA PHE A 168 -8.12 -9.25 -7.56
C PHE A 168 -8.66 -10.61 -7.06
N GLU A 169 -9.76 -11.10 -7.66
CA GLU A 169 -10.37 -12.38 -7.30
C GLU A 169 -9.43 -13.57 -7.58
N GLU A 170 -8.71 -13.53 -8.71
CA GLU A 170 -7.77 -14.59 -9.08
C GLU A 170 -6.54 -14.67 -8.15
N VAL A 171 -5.99 -13.51 -7.69
CA VAL A 171 -4.82 -13.54 -6.80
C VAL A 171 -5.17 -13.78 -5.35
N THR A 172 -6.36 -13.37 -4.91
CA THR A 172 -6.88 -13.65 -3.57
C THR A 172 -7.48 -15.06 -3.45
N GLU A 173 -7.82 -15.70 -4.59
CA GLU A 173 -8.61 -16.93 -4.67
C GLU A 173 -9.97 -16.83 -3.95
N GLU A 174 -10.56 -15.66 -3.99
CA GLU A 174 -11.86 -15.38 -3.38
C GLU A 174 -12.76 -14.63 -4.36
N THR A 175 -14.04 -14.97 -4.41
CA THR A 175 -15.02 -14.11 -5.04
C THR A 175 -15.29 -12.94 -4.12
N SER A 176 -15.12 -11.72 -4.59
CA SER A 176 -15.37 -10.53 -3.78
C SER A 176 -16.86 -10.43 -3.41
N PRO A 177 -17.21 -10.30 -2.13
CA PRO A 177 -18.61 -10.16 -1.72
C PRO A 177 -19.19 -8.78 -2.05
N GLY A 178 -18.37 -7.86 -2.58
CA GLY A 178 -18.77 -6.52 -2.94
C GLY A 178 -17.63 -5.52 -2.86
N PHE A 179 -17.94 -4.24 -3.06
CA PHE A 179 -16.95 -3.16 -3.04
C PHE A 179 -17.50 -1.90 -2.40
N GLY A 180 -16.59 -1.03 -1.96
CA GLY A 180 -16.90 0.38 -1.63
C GLY A 180 -16.18 1.30 -2.61
N ILE A 181 -16.71 2.51 -2.81
CA ILE A 181 -16.00 3.54 -3.60
C ILE A 181 -14.92 4.17 -2.71
N ASP A 182 -13.68 4.14 -3.19
CA ASP A 182 -12.54 4.75 -2.48
C ASP A 182 -12.56 6.28 -2.61
N GLY A 183 -11.80 6.96 -1.77
CA GLY A 183 -11.64 8.42 -1.81
C GLY A 183 -11.11 8.99 -3.13
N CYS A 184 -10.53 8.15 -3.98
CA CYS A 184 -10.10 8.49 -5.35
C CYS A 184 -11.11 8.03 -6.42
N SER A 185 -12.35 7.75 -6.05
CA SER A 185 -13.50 7.44 -6.91
C SER A 185 -13.49 6.05 -7.57
N VAL A 186 -12.51 5.18 -7.33
CA VAL A 186 -12.50 3.82 -7.90
C VAL A 186 -13.07 2.77 -6.95
N PRO A 187 -13.62 1.66 -7.48
CA PRO A 187 -14.02 0.52 -6.68
C PRO A 187 -12.85 -0.06 -5.86
N ASN A 188 -13.13 -0.37 -4.60
CA ASN A 188 -12.23 -1.08 -3.70
C ASN A 188 -12.93 -2.36 -3.24
N HIS A 189 -12.51 -3.49 -3.80
CA HIS A 189 -13.15 -4.79 -3.59
C HIS A 189 -12.79 -5.37 -2.22
N ALA A 190 -13.77 -6.02 -1.59
CA ALA A 190 -13.60 -6.68 -0.30
C ALA A 190 -13.07 -8.11 -0.47
N CYS A 191 -12.31 -8.57 0.50
CA CYS A 191 -11.85 -9.95 0.67
C CYS A 191 -11.53 -10.22 2.14
N THR A 192 -11.06 -11.42 2.47
CA THR A 192 -10.56 -11.72 3.82
C THR A 192 -9.12 -11.21 4.02
N VAL A 193 -8.69 -11.09 5.28
CA VAL A 193 -7.29 -10.83 5.60
C VAL A 193 -6.40 -11.94 5.02
N HIS A 194 -6.86 -13.20 5.06
CA HIS A 194 -6.16 -14.34 4.47
C HIS A 194 -6.04 -14.21 2.95
N GLY A 195 -7.11 -13.83 2.24
CA GLY A 195 -7.07 -13.62 0.80
C GLY A 195 -6.00 -12.59 0.39
N MET A 196 -5.89 -11.48 1.13
CA MET A 196 -4.81 -10.51 0.89
C MET A 196 -3.42 -11.07 1.24
N GLY A 197 -3.29 -11.83 2.31
CA GLY A 197 -2.02 -12.50 2.66
C GLY A 197 -1.58 -13.47 1.58
N ARG A 198 -2.51 -14.27 1.05
CA ARG A 198 -2.32 -15.18 -0.09
C ARG A 198 -1.89 -14.44 -1.35
N ALA A 199 -2.57 -13.35 -1.69
CA ALA A 199 -2.22 -12.52 -2.83
C ALA A 199 -0.77 -12.02 -2.74
N MET A 200 -0.35 -11.52 -1.58
CA MET A 200 1.04 -11.06 -1.37
C MET A 200 2.05 -12.22 -1.43
N ALA A 201 1.69 -13.40 -0.95
CA ALA A 201 2.54 -14.59 -1.06
C ALA A 201 2.71 -15.05 -2.52
N ARG A 202 1.67 -14.94 -3.34
CA ARG A 202 1.77 -15.17 -4.79
C ARG A 202 2.71 -14.18 -5.48
N TYR A 203 2.66 -12.91 -5.12
CA TYR A 203 3.64 -11.92 -5.58
C TYR A 203 5.07 -12.29 -5.16
N ALA A 204 5.23 -12.79 -3.94
CA ALA A 204 6.54 -13.20 -3.43
C ALA A 204 7.11 -14.43 -4.12
N ALA A 205 6.24 -15.37 -4.53
CA ALA A 205 6.62 -16.60 -5.22
C ALA A 205 6.74 -16.47 -6.73
N ALA A 206 6.28 -15.34 -7.31
CA ALA A 206 6.25 -15.13 -8.75
C ALA A 206 7.65 -15.16 -9.37
N GLN A 207 7.75 -15.75 -10.56
CA GLN A 207 9.00 -15.89 -11.31
C GLN A 207 8.92 -15.17 -12.65
N GLU A 208 9.93 -14.39 -12.97
CA GLU A 208 10.03 -13.70 -14.25
C GLU A 208 10.12 -14.71 -15.39
N GLY A 209 9.33 -14.47 -16.43
CA GLY A 209 9.31 -15.34 -17.63
C GLY A 209 8.48 -16.63 -17.50
N ALA A 210 7.90 -16.94 -16.34
CA ALA A 210 7.05 -18.14 -16.19
C ALA A 210 5.73 -17.99 -16.95
N ASP A 211 5.06 -16.87 -16.80
CA ASP A 211 3.88 -16.45 -17.55
C ASP A 211 3.72 -14.93 -17.47
N ALA A 212 2.71 -14.36 -18.13
CA ALA A 212 2.47 -12.92 -18.17
C ALA A 212 2.15 -12.36 -16.79
N ARG A 213 1.35 -13.07 -15.98
CA ARG A 213 0.96 -12.66 -14.64
C ARG A 213 2.14 -12.65 -13.67
N GLN A 214 2.90 -13.72 -13.62
CA GLN A 214 4.05 -13.81 -12.73
C GLN A 214 5.11 -12.77 -13.12
N THR A 215 5.38 -12.58 -14.41
CA THR A 215 6.27 -11.52 -14.91
C THR A 215 5.78 -10.14 -14.49
N ALA A 216 4.47 -9.87 -14.58
CA ALA A 216 3.88 -8.61 -14.13
C ALA A 216 4.04 -8.40 -12.61
N MET A 217 3.79 -9.43 -11.80
CA MET A 217 4.00 -9.39 -10.36
C MET A 217 5.44 -9.04 -10.01
N VAL A 218 6.41 -9.70 -10.66
CA VAL A 218 7.84 -9.45 -10.46
C VAL A 218 8.20 -8.01 -10.82
N ARG A 219 7.81 -7.53 -12.00
CA ARG A 219 8.07 -6.14 -12.43
C ARG A 219 7.51 -5.11 -11.45
N LEU A 220 6.30 -5.34 -10.92
CA LEU A 220 5.65 -4.40 -9.99
C LEU A 220 6.36 -4.37 -8.64
N TRP A 221 6.62 -5.51 -7.97
CA TRP A 221 7.29 -5.47 -6.69
C TRP A 221 8.74 -4.98 -6.80
N GLN A 222 9.46 -5.31 -7.89
CA GLN A 222 10.81 -4.78 -8.14
C GLN A 222 10.79 -3.26 -8.27
N ALA A 223 9.83 -2.70 -9.02
CA ALA A 223 9.66 -1.25 -9.15
C ALA A 223 9.39 -0.57 -7.81
N MET A 224 8.52 -1.16 -6.96
CA MET A 224 8.24 -0.64 -5.62
C MET A 224 9.49 -0.61 -4.73
N VAL A 225 10.30 -1.67 -4.77
CA VAL A 225 11.54 -1.78 -3.98
C VAL A 225 12.62 -0.84 -4.52
N ALA A 226 12.71 -0.67 -5.84
CA ALA A 226 13.68 0.23 -6.46
C ALA A 226 13.37 1.72 -6.19
N HIS A 227 12.08 2.06 -6.05
CA HIS A 227 11.61 3.44 -5.88
C HIS A 227 10.64 3.57 -4.69
N PRO A 228 11.07 3.27 -3.46
CA PRO A 228 10.19 3.31 -2.28
C PRO A 228 9.70 4.73 -1.95
N ASP A 229 10.47 5.76 -2.29
CA ASP A 229 10.09 7.16 -2.22
C ASP A 229 8.90 7.48 -3.13
N LEU A 230 8.86 6.95 -4.34
CA LEU A 230 7.73 7.14 -5.25
C LEU A 230 6.48 6.39 -4.84
N VAL A 231 6.61 5.28 -4.10
CA VAL A 231 5.46 4.52 -3.57
C VAL A 231 4.70 5.30 -2.49
N ALA A 232 5.41 6.08 -1.64
CA ALA A 232 4.79 6.78 -0.53
C ALA A 232 5.34 8.20 -0.32
N GLY A 233 6.66 8.35 -0.27
CA GLY A 233 7.36 9.60 0.02
C GLY A 233 8.17 9.53 1.32
N ASP A 234 9.10 10.44 1.46
CA ASP A 234 9.99 10.49 2.61
C ASP A 234 9.21 10.64 3.93
N GLY A 235 9.70 9.98 4.96
CA GLY A 235 9.09 9.95 6.28
C GLY A 235 7.90 9.00 6.44
N ARG A 236 7.40 8.39 5.36
CA ARG A 236 6.31 7.42 5.40
C ARG A 236 6.81 6.01 5.71
N ALA A 237 6.03 5.24 6.47
CA ALA A 237 6.41 3.89 6.88
C ALA A 237 6.80 2.98 5.71
N CYS A 238 6.06 3.01 4.59
CA CYS A 238 6.43 2.23 3.41
C CYS A 238 7.85 2.55 2.94
N THR A 239 8.19 3.82 2.76
CA THR A 239 9.49 4.27 2.27
C THR A 239 10.61 3.91 3.23
N GLU A 240 10.46 4.28 4.51
CA GLU A 240 11.51 4.12 5.51
C GLU A 240 11.79 2.64 5.82
N LEU A 241 10.73 1.82 5.93
CA LEU A 241 10.87 0.39 6.24
C LEU A 241 11.39 -0.40 5.01
N MET A 242 10.98 -0.07 3.77
CA MET A 242 11.55 -0.70 2.57
C MET A 242 13.05 -0.44 2.47
N ARG A 243 13.49 0.80 2.76
CA ARG A 243 14.93 1.17 2.76
C ARG A 243 15.73 0.49 3.88
N ALA A 244 15.07 0.20 5.01
CA ALA A 244 15.71 -0.36 6.21
C ALA A 244 15.81 -1.88 6.21
N CYS A 245 15.02 -2.57 5.40
CA CYS A 245 15.04 -4.03 5.33
C CYS A 245 16.38 -4.54 4.77
N SER A 246 16.90 -5.64 5.33
CA SER A 246 18.17 -6.28 4.94
C SER A 246 18.10 -7.03 3.60
N GLU A 247 16.89 -7.21 3.08
CA GLU A 247 16.61 -7.85 1.80
C GLU A 247 15.42 -7.15 1.11
N PRO A 248 15.19 -7.36 -0.20
CA PRO A 248 14.06 -6.77 -0.89
C PRO A 248 12.72 -7.14 -0.24
N VAL A 249 11.97 -6.14 0.18
CA VAL A 249 10.61 -6.26 0.72
C VAL A 249 9.78 -5.14 0.11
N ALA A 250 8.69 -5.46 -0.59
CA ALA A 250 7.77 -4.43 -1.05
C ALA A 250 6.65 -4.24 -0.01
N LEU A 251 6.42 -3.00 0.38
CA LEU A 251 5.48 -2.61 1.44
C LEU A 251 4.41 -1.67 0.91
N LYS A 252 3.16 -1.90 1.31
CA LYS A 252 2.08 -0.98 0.96
C LYS A 252 1.07 -0.81 2.08
N THR A 253 0.95 0.43 2.54
CA THR A 253 -0.14 0.83 3.45
C THR A 253 -1.44 1.08 2.69
N GLY A 254 -2.56 0.75 3.32
CA GLY A 254 -3.90 1.19 2.96
C GLY A 254 -4.46 2.17 3.98
N ALA A 255 -5.54 2.83 3.64
CA ALA A 255 -6.33 3.58 4.62
C ALA A 255 -6.94 2.63 5.66
N GLU A 256 -7.44 3.21 6.77
CA GLU A 256 -8.13 2.47 7.83
C GLU A 256 -7.29 1.34 8.45
N GLY A 257 -5.98 1.58 8.62
CA GLY A 257 -5.09 0.67 9.35
C GLY A 257 -4.82 -0.66 8.65
N PHE A 258 -4.92 -0.73 7.32
CA PHE A 258 -4.53 -1.89 6.54
C PHE A 258 -3.10 -1.78 6.03
N PHE A 259 -2.34 -2.89 6.06
CA PHE A 259 -0.97 -2.92 5.58
C PHE A 259 -0.62 -4.29 5.00
N VAL A 260 0.21 -4.32 3.94
CA VAL A 260 0.71 -5.56 3.33
C VAL A 260 2.22 -5.52 3.12
N ALA A 261 2.82 -6.72 3.08
CA ALA A 261 4.22 -6.92 2.70
C ALA A 261 4.38 -8.09 1.75
N ILE A 262 5.29 -7.94 0.79
CA ILE A 262 5.74 -8.97 -0.15
C ILE A 262 7.22 -9.22 0.14
N LEU A 263 7.57 -10.46 0.50
CA LEU A 263 8.94 -10.87 0.84
C LEU A 263 9.45 -11.90 -0.19
N PRO A 264 9.98 -11.47 -1.35
CA PRO A 264 10.28 -12.37 -2.47
C PRO A 264 11.33 -13.43 -2.14
N ARG A 265 12.37 -13.07 -1.37
CA ARG A 265 13.43 -14.03 -0.99
C ARG A 265 12.95 -15.12 -0.05
N ARG A 266 11.79 -14.93 0.57
CA ARG A 266 11.22 -15.87 1.54
C ARG A 266 9.99 -16.60 1.03
N GLY A 267 9.44 -16.18 -0.12
CA GLY A 267 8.17 -16.67 -0.61
C GLY A 267 7.01 -16.36 0.34
N LEU A 268 7.09 -15.26 1.10
CA LEU A 268 6.10 -14.92 2.12
C LEU A 268 5.31 -13.67 1.75
N GLY A 269 4.00 -13.72 2.05
CA GLY A 269 3.09 -12.58 2.00
C GLY A 269 2.54 -12.27 3.39
N VAL A 270 2.41 -10.98 3.71
CA VAL A 270 1.84 -10.51 4.96
C VAL A 270 0.66 -9.59 4.67
N ALA A 271 -0.42 -9.74 5.42
CA ALA A 271 -1.52 -8.79 5.47
C ALA A 271 -1.94 -8.57 6.93
N LEU A 272 -2.21 -7.32 7.28
CA LEU A 272 -2.71 -6.96 8.61
C LEU A 272 -3.78 -5.87 8.54
N LYS A 273 -4.70 -5.92 9.49
CA LYS A 273 -5.78 -4.94 9.70
C LYS A 273 -5.83 -4.53 11.17
N VAL A 274 -5.61 -3.26 11.44
CA VAL A 274 -5.92 -2.66 12.74
C VAL A 274 -7.35 -2.16 12.71
N ILE A 275 -8.17 -2.61 13.66
CA ILE A 275 -9.64 -2.46 13.60
C ILE A 275 -10.10 -1.01 13.73
N ASP A 276 -9.45 -0.22 14.57
CA ASP A 276 -9.78 1.20 14.76
C ASP A 276 -9.27 2.12 13.65
N GLY A 277 -8.57 1.55 12.65
CA GLY A 277 -8.07 2.29 11.50
C GLY A 277 -6.83 3.13 11.74
N ALA A 278 -6.25 3.12 12.94
CA ALA A 278 -5.14 3.98 13.32
C ALA A 278 -3.84 3.63 12.57
N ALA A 279 -3.31 4.58 11.79
CA ALA A 279 -2.07 4.41 11.04
C ALA A 279 -0.89 4.06 11.97
N ARG A 280 -0.75 4.71 13.13
CA ARG A 280 0.33 4.43 14.10
C ARG A 280 0.32 2.97 14.58
N GLY A 281 -0.90 2.37 14.70
CA GLY A 281 -1.05 0.96 15.06
C GLY A 281 -0.58 0.06 13.92
N ALA A 282 -0.99 0.34 12.68
CA ALA A 282 -0.59 -0.43 11.50
C ALA A 282 0.91 -0.33 11.23
N ASP A 283 1.49 0.87 11.34
CA ASP A 283 2.93 1.10 11.13
C ASP A 283 3.78 0.35 12.17
N CYS A 284 3.37 0.37 13.45
CA CYS A 284 4.03 -0.38 14.50
C CYS A 284 3.89 -1.89 14.32
N ALA A 285 2.70 -2.36 13.95
CA ALA A 285 2.43 -3.78 13.76
C ALA A 285 3.24 -4.36 12.58
N ILE A 286 3.26 -3.68 11.42
CA ILE A 286 4.05 -4.15 10.27
C ILE A 286 5.55 -4.16 10.59
N ALA A 287 6.08 -3.11 11.22
CA ALA A 287 7.48 -3.06 11.63
C ALA A 287 7.83 -4.22 12.59
N SER A 288 6.92 -4.57 13.51
CA SER A 288 7.11 -5.68 14.44
C SER A 288 7.12 -7.05 13.75
N ILE A 289 6.23 -7.24 12.76
CA ILE A 289 6.21 -8.47 11.95
C ILE A 289 7.50 -8.58 11.12
N LEU A 290 8.00 -7.49 10.54
CA LEU A 290 9.26 -7.49 9.78
C LEU A 290 10.47 -7.82 10.68
N VAL A 291 10.50 -7.32 11.92
CA VAL A 291 11.52 -7.68 12.92
C VAL A 291 11.40 -9.17 13.28
N ARG A 292 10.20 -9.64 13.58
CA ARG A 292 9.92 -11.06 13.88
C ARG A 292 10.35 -12.01 12.75
N LEU A 293 10.16 -11.58 11.51
CA LEU A 293 10.63 -12.30 10.32
C LEU A 293 12.16 -12.18 10.11
N GLY A 294 12.87 -11.36 10.88
CA GLY A 294 14.32 -11.18 10.78
C GLY A 294 14.77 -10.46 9.49
N VAL A 295 13.87 -9.68 8.84
CA VAL A 295 14.20 -8.88 7.66
C VAL A 295 14.44 -7.41 8.00
N LEU A 296 14.09 -7.00 9.21
CA LEU A 296 14.33 -5.67 9.77
C LEU A 296 15.05 -5.81 11.11
N ASP A 297 16.19 -5.13 11.25
CA ASP A 297 16.89 -5.06 12.53
C ASP A 297 16.07 -4.22 13.52
N ALA A 298 15.79 -4.79 14.71
CA ALA A 298 15.04 -4.12 15.77
C ALA A 298 15.69 -2.81 16.25
N ASP A 299 17.01 -2.72 16.13
CA ASP A 299 17.80 -1.55 16.53
C ASP A 299 17.97 -0.52 15.40
N HIS A 300 17.58 -0.83 14.18
CA HIS A 300 17.61 0.14 13.08
C HIS A 300 16.76 1.37 13.41
N PRO A 301 17.22 2.59 13.09
CA PRO A 301 16.47 3.83 13.40
C PRO A 301 15.03 3.83 12.89
N ALA A 302 14.78 3.31 11.68
CA ALA A 302 13.43 3.20 11.13
C ALA A 302 12.56 2.23 11.94
N ALA A 303 13.10 1.07 12.39
CA ALA A 303 12.39 0.14 13.25
C ALA A 303 11.99 0.82 14.57
N ARG A 304 12.93 1.48 15.22
CA ARG A 304 12.69 2.22 16.48
C ARG A 304 11.64 3.32 16.30
N ARG A 305 11.67 4.04 15.17
CA ARG A 305 10.73 5.11 14.86
C ARG A 305 9.28 4.63 14.78
N PHE A 306 9.02 3.45 14.23
CA PHE A 306 7.66 2.93 14.06
C PHE A 306 7.27 1.92 15.16
N ARG A 307 8.20 1.05 15.58
CA ARG A 307 7.95 -0.02 16.53
C ARG A 307 8.02 0.44 17.99
N ASN A 308 8.90 1.40 18.31
CA ASN A 308 9.11 1.91 19.66
C ASN A 308 9.11 3.46 19.66
N ALA A 309 8.08 4.03 19.03
CA ALA A 309 8.01 5.48 18.87
C ALA A 309 7.82 6.18 20.22
N THR A 310 8.77 7.02 20.60
CA THR A 310 8.67 7.88 21.78
C THR A 310 7.61 8.96 21.55
N ILE A 311 6.70 9.12 22.51
CA ILE A 311 5.70 10.19 22.54
C ILE A 311 6.24 11.35 23.39
N ARG A 312 6.33 12.54 22.78
CA ARG A 312 6.81 13.76 23.43
C ARG A 312 5.69 14.78 23.55
N ASN A 313 5.73 15.59 24.61
CA ASN A 313 4.83 16.73 24.75
C ASN A 313 5.41 17.99 24.08
N TRP A 314 4.68 19.09 24.13
CA TRP A 314 5.08 20.38 23.55
C TRP A 314 6.35 21.01 24.15
N ARG A 315 6.87 20.48 25.27
CA ARG A 315 8.13 20.83 25.87
C ARG A 315 9.25 19.83 25.60
N ASP A 316 9.04 18.93 24.64
CA ASP A 316 9.98 17.86 24.27
C ASP A 316 10.28 16.86 25.41
N ILE A 317 9.40 16.77 26.41
CA ILE A 317 9.51 15.79 27.49
C ILE A 317 8.93 14.45 27.00
N GLU A 318 9.67 13.36 27.24
CA GLU A 318 9.17 12.01 26.99
C GLU A 318 8.01 11.71 27.94
N THR A 319 6.84 11.45 27.37
CA THR A 319 5.61 11.23 28.13
C THR A 319 5.07 9.81 27.97
N GLY A 320 5.55 9.07 26.98
CA GLY A 320 5.09 7.72 26.69
C GLY A 320 5.75 7.11 25.46
N MET A 321 5.22 5.98 25.02
CA MET A 321 5.69 5.31 23.81
C MET A 321 4.58 4.50 23.13
N VAL A 322 4.74 4.32 21.83
CA VAL A 322 4.04 3.30 21.03
C VAL A 322 4.92 2.07 21.03
N LYS A 323 4.39 0.89 21.36
CA LYS A 323 5.15 -0.37 21.30
C LYS A 323 4.27 -1.55 20.88
N PRO A 324 4.85 -2.63 20.32
CA PRO A 324 4.09 -3.83 20.05
C PRO A 324 3.53 -4.41 21.36
N ALA A 325 2.32 -4.95 21.28
CA ALA A 325 1.76 -5.77 22.35
C ALA A 325 2.52 -7.12 22.45
N ALA A 326 2.38 -7.81 23.56
CA ALA A 326 3.05 -9.09 23.79
C ALA A 326 2.75 -10.14 22.69
N THR A 327 1.63 -10.04 22.02
CA THR A 327 1.22 -10.90 20.89
C THR A 327 2.11 -10.75 19.66
N LEU A 328 2.74 -9.59 19.46
CA LEU A 328 3.63 -9.27 18.32
C LEU A 328 5.10 -9.05 18.75
N ALA A 329 5.40 -9.06 20.05
CA ALA A 329 6.73 -8.79 20.58
C ALA A 329 7.71 -9.94 20.31
#